data_8cd5eaf02bcfe8e364d460aed73b3902
#
_entry.id   8cd5eaf02bcfe8e364d460aed73b3902
#
_cell.length_a   1.000
_cell.length_b   1.000
_cell.length_c   1.000
_cell.angle_alpha   90.00
_cell.angle_beta   90.00
_cell.angle_gamma   90.00
#
_symmetry.space_group_name_H-M   'P 1'
#
loop_
_entity.id
_entity.type
_entity.pdbx_description
1 polymer ?
#
loop_
_entity_poly.entity_id
_entity_poly.type
_entity_poly.pdbx_seq_one_letter_code
_entity_poly.pdbx_strand_id
1 'polypeptide(L)'
;MVPSQSDGTVTITTRQNQPLWKRAAKSLRSIAHHGLTAADRIAPWRHNTLLPPAHLRIYYYRTWKPEAFERACTSARTELELAGLKPEHRVLDIGSGVGNLAVGLIGRHQGTYDGIEIHAEAVAWCQQAITPAHPTFRFHRADVSNGAYNPAGQQQAAAYRFPFPNRSFDVIFLSSVFTHLLPDDASNYVREVARLLAPGGVCVASYFLLDDERLASIDAGRSFIPFPVKHPSGVCRLHKAASPEAAVAFDEAFVRRLHDESGLRIRDLRRGDWWRGRAHDQDVLALVPAK
;
A
#
# COMPACT_ATOMS: atom_id res chain seq x y z
N MET A 1 35.03 17.81 57.62
CA MET A 1 33.73 17.20 57.39
C MET A 1 32.88 18.24 56.66
N VAL A 2 32.63 18.04 55.42
CA VAL A 2 31.74 18.88 54.57
C VAL A 2 30.66 17.94 54.00
N PRO A 3 29.38 18.23 54.14
CA PRO A 3 28.32 17.35 53.59
C PRO A 3 28.13 17.59 52.07
N SER A 4 28.07 16.51 51.36
CA SER A 4 27.77 16.45 49.93
C SER A 4 26.29 16.84 49.63
N GLN A 5 26.10 17.79 48.71
CA GLN A 5 24.81 18.12 48.13
C GLN A 5 24.48 17.09 47.05
N SER A 6 23.28 16.48 47.16
CA SER A 6 22.70 15.63 46.16
C SER A 6 21.95 16.49 45.10
N ASP A 7 22.43 16.50 43.86
CA ASP A 7 21.76 17.09 42.73
C ASP A 7 20.53 16.24 42.31
N GLY A 8 19.37 16.75 42.62
CA GLY A 8 18.11 16.21 42.14
C GLY A 8 17.76 16.75 40.74
N THR A 9 18.10 16.02 39.69
CA THR A 9 17.71 16.35 38.32
C THR A 9 16.24 15.96 38.14
N VAL A 10 15.34 16.94 38.18
CA VAL A 10 13.92 16.76 37.82
C VAL A 10 13.79 16.73 36.30
N THR A 11 13.55 15.55 35.74
CA THR A 11 13.23 15.37 34.32
C THR A 11 11.81 15.86 34.07
N ILE A 12 11.65 17.08 33.53
CA ILE A 12 10.37 17.60 33.09
C ILE A 12 10.04 16.95 31.74
N THR A 13 9.16 15.96 31.73
CA THR A 13 8.53 15.42 30.52
C THR A 13 7.59 16.47 29.95
N THR A 14 8.03 17.25 28.98
CA THR A 14 7.18 18.17 28.21
C THR A 14 6.23 17.35 27.33
N ARG A 15 5.00 17.12 27.80
CA ARG A 15 3.86 16.77 26.95
C ARG A 15 3.69 17.92 25.94
N GLN A 16 4.08 17.72 24.68
CA GLN A 16 3.79 18.67 23.60
C GLN A 16 2.26 18.80 23.48
N ASN A 17 1.71 19.88 24.04
CA ASN A 17 0.32 20.27 23.85
C ASN A 17 0.10 20.63 22.39
N GLN A 18 -0.57 19.76 21.63
CA GLN A 18 -1.01 20.12 20.28
C GLN A 18 -1.98 21.31 20.35
N PRO A 19 -1.84 22.30 19.46
CA PRO A 19 -2.68 23.49 19.45
C PRO A 19 -4.17 23.13 19.40
N LEU A 20 -5.01 23.87 20.14
CA LEU A 20 -6.45 23.63 20.29
C LEU A 20 -7.18 23.51 18.93
N TRP A 21 -6.77 24.26 17.90
CA TRP A 21 -7.35 24.16 16.57
C TRP A 21 -7.09 22.80 15.88
N LYS A 22 -5.94 22.14 16.16
CA LYS A 22 -5.67 20.77 15.65
C LYS A 22 -6.55 19.74 16.34
N ARG A 23 -6.84 19.93 17.64
CA ARG A 23 -7.77 19.10 18.39
C ARG A 23 -9.20 19.31 17.92
N ALA A 24 -9.63 20.54 17.68
CA ALA A 24 -10.92 20.86 17.10
C ALA A 24 -11.10 20.31 15.68
N ALA A 25 -10.08 20.42 14.81
CA ALA A 25 -10.11 19.84 13.47
C ALA A 25 -10.19 18.30 13.49
N LYS A 26 -9.53 17.65 14.45
CA LYS A 26 -9.62 16.19 14.64
C LYS A 26 -11.03 15.80 15.14
N SER A 27 -11.62 16.58 16.04
CA SER A 27 -12.98 16.36 16.56
C SER A 27 -14.05 16.59 15.47
N LEU A 28 -13.93 17.65 14.67
CA LEU A 28 -14.84 17.92 13.54
C LEU A 28 -14.74 16.86 12.45
N ARG A 29 -13.52 16.38 12.15
CA ARG A 29 -13.33 15.23 11.24
C ARG A 29 -13.98 13.95 11.79
N SER A 30 -13.89 13.70 13.10
CA SER A 30 -14.55 12.57 13.75
C SER A 30 -16.07 12.66 13.67
N ILE A 31 -16.66 13.84 13.91
CA ILE A 31 -18.11 14.06 13.82
C ILE A 31 -18.61 13.90 12.38
N ALA A 32 -17.92 14.50 11.40
CA ALA A 32 -18.22 14.32 9.97
C ALA A 32 -18.10 12.85 9.55
N HIS A 33 -17.12 12.14 10.07
CA HIS A 33 -16.89 10.71 9.88
C HIS A 33 -18.07 9.86 10.38
N HIS A 34 -18.54 10.10 11.60
CA HIS A 34 -19.71 9.39 12.16
C HIS A 34 -21.01 9.74 11.43
N GLY A 35 -21.18 11.00 11.02
CA GLY A 35 -22.32 11.45 10.22
C GLY A 35 -22.38 10.79 8.84
N LEU A 36 -21.24 10.71 8.14
CA LEU A 36 -21.13 10.03 6.85
C LEU A 36 -21.36 8.52 6.97
N THR A 37 -20.85 7.89 8.03
CA THR A 37 -21.07 6.45 8.30
C THR A 37 -22.56 6.18 8.62
N ALA A 38 -23.24 7.08 9.32
CA ALA A 38 -24.67 6.97 9.57
C ALA A 38 -25.51 7.14 8.28
N ALA A 39 -25.16 8.14 7.45
CA ALA A 39 -25.79 8.36 6.15
C ALA A 39 -25.56 7.17 5.19
N ASP A 40 -24.37 6.58 5.21
CA ASP A 40 -24.03 5.38 4.42
C ASP A 40 -24.89 4.16 4.79
N ARG A 41 -25.34 4.08 6.07
CA ARG A 41 -26.21 2.99 6.56
C ARG A 41 -27.62 3.03 6.02
N ILE A 42 -28.11 4.18 5.56
CA ILE A 42 -29.48 4.39 5.04
C ILE A 42 -29.54 4.65 3.54
N ALA A 43 -28.38 4.68 2.90
CA ALA A 43 -28.28 5.00 1.48
C ALA A 43 -28.70 3.83 0.57
N PRO A 44 -29.20 4.10 -0.68
CA PRO A 44 -29.70 3.08 -1.61
C PRO A 44 -28.69 1.99 -2.01
N TRP A 45 -27.37 2.27 -1.95
CA TRP A 45 -26.30 1.30 -2.26
C TRP A 45 -26.04 0.27 -1.16
N ARG A 46 -26.76 0.35 -0.04
CA ARG A 46 -26.64 -0.58 1.10
C ARG A 46 -26.94 -2.05 0.78
N HIS A 47 -27.56 -2.31 -0.36
CA HIS A 47 -27.80 -3.68 -0.83
C HIS A 47 -26.51 -4.36 -1.33
N ASN A 48 -25.42 -3.60 -1.59
CA ASN A 48 -24.12 -4.17 -1.87
C ASN A 48 -23.34 -4.38 -0.56
N THR A 49 -23.44 -5.58 0.01
CA THR A 49 -22.76 -5.96 1.27
C THR A 49 -21.25 -5.96 1.16
N LEU A 50 -20.69 -5.88 -0.06
CA LEU A 50 -19.26 -5.86 -0.34
C LEU A 50 -18.70 -4.44 -0.54
N LEU A 51 -19.53 -3.40 -0.35
CA LEU A 51 -19.07 -2.02 -0.42
C LEU A 51 -18.48 -1.59 0.95
N PRO A 52 -17.19 -1.19 1.01
CA PRO A 52 -16.60 -0.72 2.26
C PRO A 52 -17.32 0.50 2.84
N PRO A 53 -17.32 0.72 4.17
CA PRO A 53 -17.86 1.92 4.79
C PRO A 53 -17.28 3.21 4.20
N ALA A 54 -18.07 4.29 4.19
CA ALA A 54 -17.69 5.56 3.57
C ALA A 54 -16.36 6.11 4.06
N HIS A 55 -16.05 5.95 5.35
CA HIS A 55 -14.80 6.43 5.93
C HIS A 55 -13.56 5.67 5.39
N LEU A 56 -13.67 4.36 5.18
CA LEU A 56 -12.61 3.58 4.55
C LEU A 56 -12.46 3.97 3.08
N ARG A 57 -13.57 4.22 2.36
CA ARG A 57 -13.51 4.73 0.99
C ARG A 57 -12.83 6.10 0.90
N ILE A 58 -13.13 7.01 1.83
CA ILE A 58 -12.44 8.31 1.93
C ILE A 58 -10.94 8.12 2.22
N TYR A 59 -10.59 7.19 3.10
CA TYR A 59 -9.20 6.92 3.44
C TYR A 59 -8.39 6.45 2.23
N TYR A 60 -8.89 5.45 1.50
CA TYR A 60 -8.18 4.83 0.37
C TYR A 60 -8.34 5.58 -0.96
N TYR A 61 -9.53 6.13 -1.24
CA TYR A 61 -9.85 6.70 -2.56
C TYR A 61 -10.08 8.22 -2.54
N ARG A 62 -9.93 8.88 -1.38
CA ARG A 62 -10.17 10.32 -1.20
C ARG A 62 -11.61 10.76 -1.53
N THR A 63 -12.55 9.82 -1.60
CA THR A 63 -13.95 10.07 -1.87
C THR A 63 -14.83 9.04 -1.15
N TRP A 64 -16.03 9.44 -0.77
CA TRP A 64 -17.03 8.55 -0.20
C TRP A 64 -17.84 7.79 -1.27
N LYS A 65 -17.73 8.19 -2.55
CA LYS A 65 -18.53 7.67 -3.67
C LYS A 65 -18.21 6.20 -3.95
N PRO A 66 -19.23 5.33 -4.11
CA PRO A 66 -19.06 3.90 -4.43
C PRO A 66 -18.25 3.64 -5.70
N GLU A 67 -18.47 4.46 -6.73
CA GLU A 67 -17.89 4.25 -8.06
C GLU A 67 -16.36 4.28 -8.08
N ALA A 68 -15.73 4.93 -7.09
CA ALA A 68 -14.28 4.92 -6.97
C ALA A 68 -13.77 3.54 -6.55
N PHE A 69 -14.46 2.88 -5.61
CA PHE A 69 -14.17 1.51 -5.21
C PHE A 69 -14.45 0.52 -6.34
N GLU A 70 -15.58 0.64 -7.03
CA GLU A 70 -15.96 -0.24 -8.14
C GLU A 70 -14.96 -0.15 -9.30
N ARG A 71 -14.50 1.07 -9.63
CA ARG A 71 -13.41 1.24 -10.60
C ARG A 71 -12.11 0.57 -10.13
N ALA A 72 -11.75 0.70 -8.86
CA ALA A 72 -10.57 0.06 -8.30
C ALA A 72 -10.66 -1.47 -8.37
N CYS A 73 -11.84 -2.06 -8.09
CA CYS A 73 -12.09 -3.50 -8.24
C CYS A 73 -11.88 -3.96 -9.69
N THR A 74 -12.45 -3.23 -10.64
CA THR A 74 -12.32 -3.54 -12.07
C THR A 74 -10.88 -3.39 -12.54
N SER A 75 -10.22 -2.29 -12.18
CA SER A 75 -8.84 -2.02 -12.57
C SER A 75 -7.88 -3.09 -12.04
N ALA A 76 -7.94 -3.41 -10.74
CA ALA A 76 -7.06 -4.41 -10.12
C ALA A 76 -7.23 -5.79 -10.76
N ARG A 77 -8.48 -6.21 -11.01
CA ARG A 77 -8.75 -7.46 -11.72
C ARG A 77 -8.18 -7.45 -13.14
N THR A 78 -8.44 -6.39 -13.92
CA THR A 78 -7.96 -6.27 -15.30
C THR A 78 -6.43 -6.34 -15.38
N GLU A 79 -5.71 -5.72 -14.41
CA GLU A 79 -4.26 -5.83 -14.33
C GLU A 79 -3.78 -7.28 -14.22
N LEU A 80 -4.45 -8.08 -13.38
CA LEU A 80 -4.07 -9.48 -13.21
C LEU A 80 -4.50 -10.34 -14.41
N GLU A 81 -5.66 -10.07 -15.01
CA GLU A 81 -6.10 -10.75 -16.25
C GLU A 81 -5.09 -10.51 -17.39
N LEU A 82 -4.62 -9.27 -17.57
CA LEU A 82 -3.58 -8.93 -18.54
C LEU A 82 -2.23 -9.62 -18.22
N ALA A 83 -1.94 -9.84 -16.96
CA ALA A 83 -0.74 -10.56 -16.53
C ALA A 83 -0.85 -12.08 -16.67
N GLY A 84 -2.02 -12.62 -17.00
CA GLY A 84 -2.27 -14.04 -17.20
C GLY A 84 -2.89 -14.75 -16.00
N LEU A 85 -3.65 -14.05 -15.15
CA LEU A 85 -4.42 -14.67 -14.08
C LEU A 85 -5.37 -15.73 -14.65
N LYS A 86 -5.35 -16.92 -14.01
CA LYS A 86 -6.31 -18.00 -14.30
C LYS A 86 -7.25 -18.21 -13.09
N PRO A 87 -8.46 -18.74 -13.31
CA PRO A 87 -9.42 -18.91 -12.24
C PRO A 87 -8.92 -19.76 -11.05
N GLU A 88 -8.09 -20.74 -11.30
CA GLU A 88 -7.56 -21.68 -10.31
C GLU A 88 -6.32 -21.20 -9.54
N HIS A 89 -5.71 -20.10 -9.92
CA HIS A 89 -4.46 -19.61 -9.32
C HIS A 89 -4.60 -19.29 -7.83
N ARG A 90 -3.50 -19.46 -7.09
CA ARG A 90 -3.35 -18.97 -5.72
C ARG A 90 -2.85 -17.55 -5.77
N VAL A 91 -3.66 -16.61 -5.27
CA VAL A 91 -3.39 -15.17 -5.34
C VAL A 91 -2.98 -14.65 -3.97
N LEU A 92 -1.89 -13.89 -3.91
CA LEU A 92 -1.51 -13.05 -2.76
C LEU A 92 -1.63 -11.58 -3.14
N ASP A 93 -2.39 -10.82 -2.35
CA ASP A 93 -2.55 -9.37 -2.49
C ASP A 93 -1.86 -8.67 -1.31
N ILE A 94 -0.66 -8.14 -1.54
CA ILE A 94 0.10 -7.40 -0.53
C ILE A 94 -0.34 -5.93 -0.57
N GLY A 95 -0.81 -5.42 0.57
CA GLY A 95 -1.46 -4.12 0.65
C GLY A 95 -2.89 -4.18 0.14
N SER A 96 -3.64 -5.22 0.54
CA SER A 96 -4.99 -5.51 0.03
C SER A 96 -6.02 -4.41 0.33
N GLY A 97 -5.69 -3.46 1.20
CA GLY A 97 -6.56 -2.35 1.57
C GLY A 97 -7.93 -2.85 2.02
N VAL A 98 -8.97 -2.30 1.41
CA VAL A 98 -10.37 -2.68 1.65
C VAL A 98 -10.85 -3.79 0.70
N GLY A 99 -9.95 -4.61 0.16
CA GLY A 99 -10.29 -5.81 -0.61
C GLY A 99 -10.82 -5.53 -2.02
N ASN A 100 -10.40 -4.43 -2.67
CA ASN A 100 -10.88 -4.12 -4.02
C ASN A 100 -10.53 -5.22 -5.04
N LEU A 101 -9.33 -5.80 -4.99
CA LEU A 101 -9.00 -6.95 -5.85
C LEU A 101 -9.87 -8.15 -5.50
N ALA A 102 -10.03 -8.48 -4.21
CA ALA A 102 -10.88 -9.59 -3.76
C ALA A 102 -12.30 -9.47 -4.33
N VAL A 103 -12.93 -8.30 -4.15
CA VAL A 103 -14.29 -8.05 -4.66
C VAL A 103 -14.32 -8.13 -6.19
N GLY A 104 -13.29 -7.65 -6.88
CA GLY A 104 -13.18 -7.77 -8.34
C GLY A 104 -13.08 -9.21 -8.84
N LEU A 105 -12.59 -10.14 -8.01
CA LEU A 105 -12.40 -11.57 -8.33
C LEU A 105 -13.61 -12.43 -7.96
N ILE A 106 -14.51 -12.01 -7.06
CA ILE A 106 -15.70 -12.76 -6.65
C ILE A 106 -16.54 -13.15 -7.86
N GLY A 107 -16.96 -14.42 -7.90
CA GLY A 107 -17.76 -15.00 -8.99
C GLY A 107 -16.97 -15.33 -10.26
N ARG A 108 -15.65 -15.04 -10.30
CA ARG A 108 -14.78 -15.28 -11.46
C ARG A 108 -13.55 -16.13 -11.11
N HIS A 109 -13.14 -16.12 -9.85
CA HIS A 109 -11.98 -16.82 -9.33
C HIS A 109 -12.43 -18.02 -8.50
N GLN A 110 -11.77 -19.16 -8.70
CA GLN A 110 -12.07 -20.44 -8.05
C GLN A 110 -10.92 -20.90 -7.13
N GLY A 111 -9.76 -20.32 -7.29
CA GLY A 111 -8.58 -20.58 -6.46
C GLY A 111 -8.65 -19.91 -5.09
N THR A 112 -7.53 -19.83 -4.42
CA THR A 112 -7.42 -19.15 -3.12
C THR A 112 -6.95 -17.71 -3.29
N TYR A 113 -7.44 -16.85 -2.41
CA TYR A 113 -6.99 -15.48 -2.28
C TYR A 113 -6.58 -15.22 -0.83
N ASP A 114 -5.37 -14.70 -0.65
CA ASP A 114 -4.87 -14.21 0.62
C ASP A 114 -4.51 -12.73 0.49
N GLY A 115 -5.26 -11.85 1.18
CA GLY A 115 -4.95 -10.43 1.30
C GLY A 115 -4.16 -10.17 2.57
N ILE A 116 -3.08 -9.40 2.50
CA ILE A 116 -2.33 -8.96 3.68
C ILE A 116 -2.26 -7.43 3.72
N GLU A 117 -2.59 -6.83 4.88
CA GLU A 117 -2.75 -5.39 5.03
C GLU A 117 -2.30 -4.95 6.44
N ILE A 118 -1.68 -3.76 6.54
CA ILE A 118 -1.22 -3.17 7.80
C ILE A 118 -2.32 -2.40 8.55
N HIS A 119 -3.32 -1.89 7.84
CA HIS A 119 -4.44 -1.13 8.41
C HIS A 119 -5.48 -2.05 9.05
N ALA A 120 -5.47 -2.14 10.38
CA ALA A 120 -6.28 -3.09 11.14
C ALA A 120 -7.79 -3.03 10.83
N GLU A 121 -8.36 -1.83 10.67
CA GLU A 121 -9.79 -1.66 10.42
C GLU A 121 -10.19 -2.16 9.02
N ALA A 122 -9.33 -1.98 8.02
CA ALA A 122 -9.55 -2.52 6.68
C ALA A 122 -9.56 -4.05 6.69
N VAL A 123 -8.60 -4.67 7.38
CA VAL A 123 -8.57 -6.13 7.56
C VAL A 123 -9.83 -6.64 8.25
N ALA A 124 -10.22 -6.01 9.36
CA ALA A 124 -11.42 -6.40 10.11
C ALA A 124 -12.68 -6.31 9.24
N TRP A 125 -12.81 -5.25 8.44
CA TRP A 125 -13.92 -5.11 7.51
C TRP A 125 -13.92 -6.24 6.46
N CYS A 126 -12.78 -6.54 5.82
CA CYS A 126 -12.69 -7.60 4.83
C CYS A 126 -13.03 -8.98 5.43
N GLN A 127 -12.53 -9.28 6.64
CA GLN A 127 -12.85 -10.50 7.37
C GLN A 127 -14.33 -10.65 7.71
N GLN A 128 -15.01 -9.55 8.01
CA GLN A 128 -16.43 -9.56 8.36
C GLN A 128 -17.36 -9.55 7.13
N ALA A 129 -16.99 -8.82 6.08
CA ALA A 129 -17.86 -8.62 4.92
C ALA A 129 -17.62 -9.63 3.79
N ILE A 130 -16.39 -10.10 3.58
CA ILE A 130 -16.01 -10.93 2.43
C ILE A 130 -15.88 -12.40 2.82
N THR A 131 -15.04 -12.71 3.81
CA THR A 131 -14.67 -14.10 4.16
C THR A 131 -15.87 -15.01 4.49
N PRO A 132 -16.95 -14.58 5.19
CA PRO A 132 -18.05 -15.48 5.55
C PRO A 132 -18.80 -16.05 4.35
N ALA A 133 -18.95 -15.25 3.27
CA ALA A 133 -19.59 -15.69 2.04
C ALA A 133 -18.59 -16.30 1.03
N HIS A 134 -17.30 -16.03 1.20
CA HIS A 134 -16.21 -16.47 0.32
C HIS A 134 -15.04 -17.01 1.14
N PRO A 135 -15.13 -18.23 1.73
CA PRO A 135 -14.15 -18.72 2.71
C PRO A 135 -12.76 -19.02 2.13
N THR A 136 -12.63 -19.10 0.80
CA THR A 136 -11.33 -19.17 0.11
C THR A 136 -10.63 -17.82 -0.01
N PHE A 137 -11.30 -16.71 0.36
CA PHE A 137 -10.76 -15.37 0.42
C PHE A 137 -10.45 -15.02 1.89
N ARG A 138 -9.18 -15.00 2.23
CA ARG A 138 -8.68 -14.79 3.60
C ARG A 138 -7.94 -13.48 3.69
N PHE A 139 -8.01 -12.82 4.85
CA PHE A 139 -7.34 -11.55 5.09
C PHE A 139 -6.52 -11.62 6.36
N HIS A 140 -5.28 -11.13 6.30
CA HIS A 140 -4.27 -11.20 7.34
C HIS A 140 -3.79 -9.79 7.69
N ARG A 141 -3.68 -9.50 9.00
CA ARG A 141 -3.05 -8.27 9.44
C ARG A 141 -1.53 -8.46 9.52
N ALA A 142 -0.79 -7.55 8.88
CA ALA A 142 0.63 -7.39 9.12
C ALA A 142 0.85 -6.23 10.09
N ASP A 143 1.46 -6.47 11.26
CA ASP A 143 1.75 -5.41 12.22
C ASP A 143 3.07 -4.71 11.91
N VAL A 144 3.20 -4.27 10.66
CA VAL A 144 4.38 -3.59 10.12
C VAL A 144 4.25 -2.09 10.36
N SER A 145 5.31 -1.48 10.87
CA SER A 145 5.41 -0.03 11.05
C SER A 145 5.51 0.67 9.70
N ASN A 146 4.69 1.69 9.51
CA ASN A 146 4.75 2.62 8.40
C ASN A 146 4.22 3.98 8.88
N GLY A 147 5.00 5.03 8.73
CA GLY A 147 4.69 6.35 9.29
C GLY A 147 3.39 6.96 8.77
N ALA A 148 2.94 6.56 7.58
CA ALA A 148 1.71 7.06 6.96
C ALA A 148 0.46 6.22 7.33
N TYR A 149 0.60 4.88 7.43
CA TYR A 149 -0.53 3.96 7.47
C TYR A 149 -0.64 3.18 8.79
N ASN A 150 0.47 2.83 9.44
CA ASN A 150 0.50 2.12 10.73
C ASN A 150 1.69 2.57 11.58
N PRO A 151 1.68 3.83 12.11
CA PRO A 151 2.82 4.38 12.85
C PRO A 151 3.08 3.67 14.19
N ALA A 152 2.14 2.86 14.67
CA ALA A 152 2.28 2.07 15.90
C ALA A 152 2.67 0.61 15.65
N GLY A 153 2.94 0.22 14.39
CA GLY A 153 3.34 -1.13 14.02
C GLY A 153 4.62 -1.55 14.73
N GLN A 154 4.68 -2.82 15.12
CA GLN A 154 5.78 -3.35 15.94
C GLN A 154 6.93 -3.95 15.12
N GLN A 155 6.70 -4.26 13.86
CA GLN A 155 7.68 -4.90 12.99
C GLN A 155 8.21 -3.91 11.95
N GLN A 156 9.50 -4.00 11.64
CA GLN A 156 10.12 -3.18 10.60
C GLN A 156 9.89 -3.81 9.22
N ALA A 157 9.44 -3.03 8.25
CA ALA A 157 9.21 -3.50 6.88
C ALA A 157 10.47 -4.11 6.25
N ALA A 158 11.65 -3.53 6.53
CA ALA A 158 12.95 -4.03 6.05
C ALA A 158 13.32 -5.44 6.55
N ALA A 159 12.66 -5.94 7.61
CA ALA A 159 12.90 -7.25 8.20
C ALA A 159 11.64 -8.14 8.25
N TYR A 160 10.51 -7.65 7.74
CA TYR A 160 9.26 -8.39 7.80
C TYR A 160 9.30 -9.62 6.90
N ARG A 161 8.97 -10.77 7.50
CA ARG A 161 8.80 -12.03 6.77
C ARG A 161 7.31 -12.33 6.64
N PHE A 162 6.82 -12.44 5.42
CA PHE A 162 5.42 -12.82 5.19
C PHE A 162 5.13 -14.23 5.70
N PRO A 163 4.00 -14.46 6.41
CA PRO A 163 3.70 -15.72 7.11
C PRO A 163 3.21 -16.82 6.15
N PHE A 164 3.84 -16.94 5.01
CA PHE A 164 3.50 -17.93 3.99
C PHE A 164 4.71 -18.78 3.60
N PRO A 165 4.50 -20.06 3.21
CA PRO A 165 5.56 -20.91 2.71
C PRO A 165 6.21 -20.39 1.42
N ASN A 166 7.42 -20.86 1.14
CA ASN A 166 8.08 -20.55 -0.13
C ASN A 166 7.25 -21.11 -1.30
N ARG A 167 7.23 -20.40 -2.44
CA ARG A 167 6.60 -20.83 -3.70
C ARG A 167 5.12 -21.17 -3.56
N SER A 168 4.41 -20.42 -2.71
CA SER A 168 3.02 -20.71 -2.36
C SER A 168 1.99 -19.99 -3.22
N PHE A 169 2.40 -19.04 -4.07
CA PHE A 169 1.47 -18.24 -4.86
C PHE A 169 1.83 -18.24 -6.35
N ASP A 170 0.80 -18.40 -7.18
CA ASP A 170 0.92 -18.35 -8.64
C ASP A 170 0.86 -16.90 -9.15
N VAL A 171 0.15 -16.03 -8.41
CA VAL A 171 0.05 -14.60 -8.68
C VAL A 171 0.26 -13.82 -7.39
N ILE A 172 1.14 -12.81 -7.43
CA ILE A 172 1.33 -11.85 -6.35
C ILE A 172 1.00 -10.45 -6.88
N PHE A 173 0.22 -9.67 -6.14
CA PHE A 173 -0.20 -8.32 -6.50
C PHE A 173 0.24 -7.31 -5.45
N LEU A 174 0.84 -6.19 -5.89
CA LEU A 174 1.23 -5.06 -5.05
C LEU A 174 0.84 -3.76 -5.75
N SER A 175 -0.35 -3.27 -5.49
CA SER A 175 -0.81 -1.98 -6.04
C SER A 175 -0.60 -0.87 -5.04
N SER A 176 0.18 0.15 -5.42
CA SER A 176 0.51 1.29 -4.56
C SER A 176 1.17 0.92 -3.22
N VAL A 177 1.97 -0.15 -3.20
CA VAL A 177 2.75 -0.57 -2.02
C VAL A 177 4.17 -0.01 -2.09
N PHE A 178 4.90 -0.28 -3.17
CA PHE A 178 6.26 0.23 -3.34
C PHE A 178 6.34 1.75 -3.32
N THR A 179 5.27 2.43 -3.72
CA THR A 179 5.16 3.88 -3.64
C THR A 179 5.11 4.44 -2.22
N HIS A 180 5.11 3.57 -1.20
CA HIS A 180 5.07 3.90 0.22
C HIS A 180 6.15 3.18 1.05
N LEU A 181 7.12 2.57 0.40
CA LEU A 181 8.26 1.89 1.04
C LEU A 181 9.55 2.68 0.83
N LEU A 182 10.42 2.70 1.84
CA LEU A 182 11.77 3.21 1.71
C LEU A 182 12.69 2.14 1.07
N PRO A 183 13.91 2.48 0.61
CA PRO A 183 14.74 1.56 -0.17
C PRO A 183 15.01 0.20 0.49
N ASP A 184 15.29 0.18 1.81
CA ASP A 184 15.57 -1.07 2.54
C ASP A 184 14.29 -1.92 2.67
N ASP A 185 13.14 -1.27 2.91
CA ASP A 185 11.83 -1.91 2.97
C ASP A 185 11.47 -2.53 1.61
N ALA A 186 11.64 -1.74 0.53
CA ALA A 186 11.39 -2.21 -0.83
C ALA A 186 12.29 -3.40 -1.19
N SER A 187 13.57 -3.35 -0.78
CA SER A 187 14.51 -4.44 -1.00
C SER A 187 14.10 -5.73 -0.28
N ASN A 188 13.59 -5.63 0.94
CA ASN A 188 13.05 -6.78 1.64
C ASN A 188 11.79 -7.34 0.98
N TYR A 189 10.86 -6.47 0.58
CA TYR A 189 9.62 -6.90 -0.07
C TYR A 189 9.88 -7.59 -1.41
N VAL A 190 10.84 -7.13 -2.21
CA VAL A 190 11.22 -7.80 -3.46
C VAL A 190 11.79 -9.20 -3.20
N ARG A 191 12.68 -9.37 -2.18
CA ARG A 191 13.20 -10.69 -1.79
C ARG A 191 12.09 -11.62 -1.31
N GLU A 192 11.14 -11.13 -0.53
CA GLU A 192 10.00 -11.90 -0.05
C GLU A 192 9.06 -12.29 -1.20
N VAL A 193 8.78 -11.37 -2.14
CA VAL A 193 8.03 -11.70 -3.38
C VAL A 193 8.72 -12.82 -4.14
N ALA A 194 10.04 -12.75 -4.36
CA ALA A 194 10.80 -13.80 -5.02
C ALA A 194 10.73 -15.15 -4.28
N ARG A 195 10.75 -15.12 -2.95
CA ARG A 195 10.60 -16.32 -2.11
C ARG A 195 9.21 -16.95 -2.23
N LEU A 196 8.17 -16.13 -2.29
CA LEU A 196 6.77 -16.55 -2.25
C LEU A 196 6.22 -16.99 -3.61
N LEU A 197 6.79 -16.45 -4.69
CA LEU A 197 6.32 -16.70 -6.05
C LEU A 197 6.65 -18.15 -6.48
N ALA A 198 5.63 -18.86 -6.97
CA ALA A 198 5.78 -20.22 -7.48
C ALA A 198 6.55 -20.22 -8.82
N PRO A 199 7.20 -21.32 -9.20
CA PRO A 199 7.73 -21.49 -10.55
C PRO A 199 6.65 -21.27 -11.60
N GLY A 200 6.94 -20.40 -12.58
CA GLY A 200 5.97 -20.01 -13.62
C GLY A 200 4.93 -18.97 -13.18
N GLY A 201 4.97 -18.54 -11.91
CA GLY A 201 4.10 -17.50 -11.38
C GLY A 201 4.46 -16.10 -11.89
N VAL A 202 3.59 -15.13 -11.61
CA VAL A 202 3.76 -13.72 -11.97
C VAL A 202 3.48 -12.81 -10.79
N CYS A 203 4.33 -11.80 -10.59
CA CYS A 203 4.06 -10.69 -9.69
C CYS A 203 3.72 -9.45 -10.51
N VAL A 204 2.63 -8.76 -10.15
CA VAL A 204 2.26 -7.46 -10.71
C VAL A 204 2.44 -6.41 -9.64
N ALA A 205 3.31 -5.45 -9.88
CA ALA A 205 3.67 -4.43 -8.90
C ALA A 205 3.68 -3.02 -9.52
N SER A 206 3.19 -2.03 -8.78
CA SER A 206 3.17 -0.65 -9.25
C SER A 206 4.21 0.23 -8.53
N TYR A 207 4.76 1.19 -9.28
CA TYR A 207 5.80 2.12 -8.86
C TYR A 207 5.54 3.54 -9.38
N PHE A 208 6.21 4.51 -8.78
CA PHE A 208 6.59 5.75 -9.43
C PHE A 208 8.06 5.61 -9.86
N LEU A 209 8.32 5.37 -11.16
CA LEU A 209 9.67 5.21 -11.68
C LEU A 209 10.23 6.56 -12.13
N LEU A 210 11.50 6.78 -11.84
CA LEU A 210 12.25 7.96 -12.27
C LEU A 210 13.19 7.58 -13.39
N ASP A 211 13.03 8.26 -14.51
CA ASP A 211 13.97 8.33 -15.64
C ASP A 211 14.36 9.79 -15.88
N ASP A 212 15.21 10.06 -16.85
CA ASP A 212 15.73 11.40 -17.13
C ASP A 212 14.62 12.41 -17.47
N GLU A 213 13.58 11.99 -18.20
CA GLU A 213 12.45 12.84 -18.58
C GLU A 213 11.62 13.25 -17.35
N ARG A 214 11.32 12.27 -16.49
CA ARG A 214 10.57 12.50 -15.25
C ARG A 214 11.36 13.35 -14.25
N LEU A 215 12.65 13.09 -14.13
CA LEU A 215 13.56 13.87 -13.30
C LEU A 215 13.62 15.32 -13.77
N ALA A 216 13.80 15.55 -15.07
CA ALA A 216 13.80 16.91 -15.66
C ALA A 216 12.46 17.63 -15.44
N SER A 217 11.34 16.91 -15.52
CA SER A 217 10.01 17.48 -15.25
C SER A 217 9.83 17.87 -13.77
N ILE A 218 10.28 17.01 -12.85
CA ILE A 218 10.24 17.27 -11.40
C ILE A 218 11.11 18.48 -11.05
N ASP A 219 12.34 18.50 -11.52
CA ASP A 219 13.32 19.57 -11.24
C ASP A 219 12.88 20.92 -11.82
N ALA A 220 12.13 20.90 -12.92
CA ALA A 220 11.52 22.09 -13.51
C ALA A 220 10.16 22.47 -12.88
N GLY A 221 9.68 21.77 -11.84
CA GLY A 221 8.40 22.02 -11.19
C GLY A 221 7.16 21.75 -12.06
N ARG A 222 7.30 20.95 -13.13
CA ARG A 222 6.21 20.64 -14.07
C ARG A 222 5.51 19.32 -13.77
N SER A 223 6.06 18.49 -12.90
CA SER A 223 5.46 17.21 -12.53
C SER A 223 4.21 17.41 -11.68
N PHE A 224 3.12 16.73 -12.03
CA PHE A 224 1.86 16.78 -11.27
C PHE A 224 2.02 16.25 -9.84
N ILE A 225 2.75 15.13 -9.65
CA ILE A 225 3.17 14.69 -8.32
C ILE A 225 4.64 15.11 -8.16
N PRO A 226 4.94 16.11 -7.31
CA PRO A 226 6.31 16.52 -7.09
C PRO A 226 7.04 15.56 -6.14
N PHE A 227 8.30 15.26 -6.46
CA PHE A 227 9.23 14.52 -5.61
C PHE A 227 10.50 15.36 -5.39
N PRO A 228 10.42 16.48 -4.66
CA PRO A 228 11.51 17.44 -4.55
C PRO A 228 12.65 16.99 -3.63
N VAL A 229 12.37 16.02 -2.75
CA VAL A 229 13.33 15.61 -1.71
C VAL A 229 14.14 14.43 -2.19
N LYS A 230 15.46 14.62 -2.36
CA LYS A 230 16.39 13.52 -2.65
C LYS A 230 16.61 12.70 -1.39
N HIS A 231 16.44 11.38 -1.47
CA HIS A 231 16.76 10.48 -0.37
C HIS A 231 18.28 10.29 -0.26
N PRO A 232 18.88 10.17 0.96
CA PRO A 232 20.34 10.02 1.13
C PRO A 232 20.94 8.82 0.39
N SER A 233 20.17 7.75 0.17
CA SER A 233 20.65 6.58 -0.61
C SER A 233 20.92 6.88 -2.09
N GLY A 234 20.42 8.00 -2.61
CA GLY A 234 20.54 8.37 -4.02
C GLY A 234 19.64 7.58 -5.00
N VAL A 235 18.90 6.56 -4.52
CA VAL A 235 18.10 5.66 -5.39
C VAL A 235 16.61 5.99 -5.43
N CYS A 236 16.16 7.00 -4.71
CA CYS A 236 14.76 7.45 -4.75
C CYS A 236 14.61 8.93 -4.38
N ARG A 237 13.45 9.46 -4.70
CA ARG A 237 12.99 10.78 -4.26
C ARG A 237 11.69 10.66 -3.47
N LEU A 238 11.48 11.57 -2.53
CA LEU A 238 10.33 11.61 -1.63
C LEU A 238 9.45 12.82 -1.96
N HIS A 239 8.15 12.63 -1.82
CA HIS A 239 7.19 13.71 -1.96
C HIS A 239 7.31 14.74 -0.81
N LYS A 240 7.56 14.28 0.43
CA LYS A 240 7.68 15.13 1.64
C LYS A 240 8.74 14.60 2.58
N ALA A 241 9.65 15.47 3.02
CA ALA A 241 10.67 15.10 4.01
C ALA A 241 10.06 14.75 5.38
N ALA A 242 9.00 15.46 5.81
CA ALA A 242 8.35 15.24 7.10
C ALA A 242 7.50 13.95 7.17
N SER A 243 7.23 13.31 6.03
CA SER A 243 6.50 12.05 5.92
C SER A 243 7.05 11.27 4.72
N PRO A 244 8.24 10.65 4.87
CA PRO A 244 8.95 10.01 3.77
C PRO A 244 8.10 8.98 3.02
N GLU A 245 7.36 8.15 3.74
CA GLU A 245 6.52 7.08 3.22
C GLU A 245 5.19 7.57 2.61
N ALA A 246 4.92 8.91 2.63
CA ALA A 246 3.69 9.44 2.03
C ALA A 246 3.65 9.23 0.51
N ALA A 247 4.78 9.35 -0.19
CA ALA A 247 5.00 8.87 -1.54
C ALA A 247 6.51 8.83 -1.85
N VAL A 248 6.93 7.75 -2.49
CA VAL A 248 8.31 7.45 -2.88
C VAL A 248 8.36 7.15 -4.37
N ALA A 249 9.26 7.82 -5.10
CA ALA A 249 9.56 7.53 -6.49
C ALA A 249 10.98 6.98 -6.60
N PHE A 250 11.14 5.84 -7.24
CA PHE A 250 12.41 5.12 -7.34
C PHE A 250 13.10 5.33 -8.69
N ASP A 251 14.41 5.44 -8.66
CA ASP A 251 15.26 5.33 -9.85
C ASP A 251 15.00 3.99 -10.55
N GLU A 252 14.72 4.04 -11.86
CA GLU A 252 14.37 2.84 -12.62
C GLU A 252 15.53 1.84 -12.70
N ALA A 253 16.76 2.32 -12.82
CA ALA A 253 17.92 1.44 -12.87
C ALA A 253 18.12 0.71 -11.52
N PHE A 254 17.83 1.38 -10.41
CA PHE A 254 17.79 0.73 -9.09
C PHE A 254 16.72 -0.37 -9.03
N VAL A 255 15.49 -0.08 -9.46
CA VAL A 255 14.39 -1.07 -9.44
C VAL A 255 14.73 -2.28 -10.30
N ARG A 256 15.29 -2.08 -11.49
CA ARG A 256 15.73 -3.19 -12.36
C ARG A 256 16.77 -4.06 -11.70
N ARG A 257 17.85 -3.46 -11.17
CA ARG A 257 18.90 -4.21 -10.45
C ARG A 257 18.36 -4.97 -9.26
N LEU A 258 17.50 -4.33 -8.45
CA LEU A 258 16.92 -4.94 -7.27
C LEU A 258 16.13 -6.22 -7.60
N HIS A 259 15.33 -6.19 -8.66
CA HIS A 259 14.59 -7.36 -9.11
C HIS A 259 15.52 -8.44 -9.66
N ASP A 260 16.48 -8.08 -10.50
CA ASP A 260 17.45 -9.04 -11.09
C ASP A 260 18.28 -9.73 -9.98
N GLU A 261 18.80 -8.99 -9.01
CA GLU A 261 19.57 -9.52 -7.87
C GLU A 261 18.71 -10.42 -6.95
N SER A 262 17.39 -10.20 -6.93
CA SER A 262 16.45 -11.04 -6.18
C SER A 262 15.96 -12.27 -6.96
N GLY A 263 16.45 -12.50 -8.17
CA GLY A 263 16.04 -13.62 -9.01
C GLY A 263 14.70 -13.44 -9.71
N LEU A 264 14.28 -12.19 -9.91
CA LEU A 264 13.09 -11.81 -10.66
C LEU A 264 13.48 -11.09 -11.95
N ARG A 265 12.76 -11.38 -13.02
CA ARG A 265 12.94 -10.71 -14.32
C ARG A 265 11.69 -9.89 -14.67
N ILE A 266 11.87 -8.65 -15.09
CA ILE A 266 10.77 -7.84 -15.63
C ILE A 266 10.37 -8.44 -16.99
N ARG A 267 9.16 -9.01 -17.06
CA ARG A 267 8.55 -9.55 -18.28
C ARG A 267 7.93 -8.44 -19.12
N ASP A 268 7.26 -7.49 -18.43
CA ASP A 268 6.57 -6.37 -19.05
C ASP A 268 6.63 -5.14 -18.16
N LEU A 269 6.69 -3.95 -18.75
CA LEU A 269 6.65 -2.65 -18.09
C LEU A 269 5.69 -1.73 -18.84
N ARG A 270 4.55 -1.44 -18.22
CA ARG A 270 3.62 -0.41 -18.70
C ARG A 270 3.87 0.90 -17.96
N ARG A 271 4.19 1.95 -18.72
CA ARG A 271 4.43 3.29 -18.20
C ARG A 271 3.13 3.99 -17.82
N GLY A 272 3.15 4.65 -16.67
CA GLY A 272 2.08 5.50 -16.23
C GLY A 272 2.31 6.98 -16.54
N ASP A 273 1.22 7.75 -16.53
CA ASP A 273 1.22 9.20 -16.75
C ASP A 273 1.06 9.99 -15.43
N TRP A 274 1.45 9.40 -14.29
CA TRP A 274 1.33 10.01 -12.96
C TRP A 274 1.95 11.40 -12.84
N TRP A 275 2.98 11.69 -13.60
CA TRP A 275 3.70 12.95 -13.62
C TRP A 275 3.07 14.00 -14.56
N ARG A 276 2.20 13.58 -15.51
CA ARG A 276 1.50 14.44 -16.48
C ARG A 276 0.06 14.80 -16.08
N GLY A 277 -0.35 14.53 -14.83
CA GLY A 277 -1.67 14.90 -14.32
C GLY A 277 -2.65 13.75 -14.12
N ARG A 278 -2.20 12.51 -14.27
CA ARG A 278 -2.99 11.29 -13.99
C ARG A 278 -2.44 10.58 -12.76
N ALA A 279 -2.61 11.17 -11.58
CA ALA A 279 -1.98 10.75 -10.32
C ALA A 279 -2.12 9.26 -9.96
N HIS A 280 -3.16 8.59 -10.44
CA HIS A 280 -3.39 7.17 -10.15
C HIS A 280 -2.86 6.23 -11.24
N ASP A 281 -2.27 6.78 -12.30
CA ASP A 281 -1.72 5.99 -13.41
C ASP A 281 -0.23 5.75 -13.15
N GLN A 282 0.06 4.81 -12.25
CA GLN A 282 1.41 4.41 -11.85
C GLN A 282 2.06 3.52 -12.93
N ASP A 283 3.39 3.44 -12.91
CA ASP A 283 4.12 2.46 -13.72
C ASP A 283 3.85 1.05 -13.18
N VAL A 284 3.49 0.10 -14.04
CA VAL A 284 3.14 -1.27 -13.65
C VAL A 284 4.13 -2.25 -14.26
N LEU A 285 4.73 -3.08 -13.41
CA LEU A 285 5.67 -4.13 -13.76
C LEU A 285 5.01 -5.49 -13.63
N ALA A 286 5.15 -6.33 -14.65
CA ALA A 286 4.91 -7.76 -14.55
C ALA A 286 6.26 -8.49 -14.42
N LEU A 287 6.45 -9.16 -13.29
CA LEU A 287 7.69 -9.80 -12.88
C LEU A 287 7.51 -11.33 -12.86
N VAL A 288 8.49 -12.06 -13.30
CA VAL A 288 8.50 -13.52 -13.29
C VAL A 288 9.83 -14.02 -12.72
N PRO A 289 9.89 -15.25 -12.14
CA PRO A 289 11.16 -15.82 -11.72
C PRO A 289 12.17 -15.83 -12.86
N ALA A 290 13.41 -15.45 -12.59
CA ALA A 290 14.52 -15.68 -13.51
C ALA A 290 14.72 -17.20 -13.62
N LYS A 291 15.02 -17.70 -14.85
CA LYS A 291 15.21 -19.12 -15.09
C LYS A 291 16.44 -19.65 -14.38
#